data_b3f7d1df6f7ebf642744e74122d1fbab
#
_entry.id   b3f7d1df6f7ebf642744e74122d1fbab
#
_cell.length_a   1.000
_cell.length_b   1.000
_cell.length_c   1.000
_cell.angle_alpha   90.00
_cell.angle_beta   90.00
_cell.angle_gamma   90.00
#
_symmetry.space_group_name_H-M   'P 1'
#
loop_
_entity.id
_entity.type
_entity.pdbx_description
1 polymer ?
#
loop_
_entity_poly.entity_id
_entity_poly.type
_entity_poly.pdbx_seq_one_letter_code
_entity_poly.pdbx_strand_id
1 'polypeptide(L)'
;MITEDSVAIDAPPQLVWEVFSDVERWPEWTPSVTSLTGLDGPGLAVGKRFAIKQPRMSKLVWQVTEIDPGTSWTWVQRAPGATASARHDVIAQPGGGTLVRQRIDQNGVFGALVGRIMGSMTKRYLKLEAQGLKARSEQLSRADGAHS
;
A
#
# COMPACT_ATOMS: atom_id res chain seq x y z
N MET A 1 -2.22 13.77 -11.36
CA MET A 1 -3.25 12.76 -11.71
C MET A 1 -3.42 11.81 -10.54
N ILE A 2 -4.64 11.61 -10.12
CA ILE A 2 -4.97 10.82 -8.93
C ILE A 2 -5.58 9.50 -9.35
N THR A 3 -5.09 8.40 -8.78
CA THR A 3 -5.67 7.06 -8.92
C THR A 3 -6.00 6.55 -7.52
N GLU A 4 -7.22 6.07 -7.33
CA GLU A 4 -7.71 5.63 -6.02
C GLU A 4 -8.42 4.29 -6.13
N ASP A 5 -8.27 3.46 -5.11
CA ASP A 5 -8.99 2.19 -4.99
C ASP A 5 -9.35 1.94 -3.53
N SER A 6 -10.47 1.27 -3.30
CA SER A 6 -10.97 0.94 -1.97
C SER A 6 -11.44 -0.49 -1.93
N VAL A 7 -11.31 -1.13 -0.77
CA VAL A 7 -11.79 -2.49 -0.55
C VAL A 7 -12.34 -2.63 0.87
N ALA A 8 -13.48 -3.30 0.99
CA ALA A 8 -14.05 -3.67 2.29
C ALA A 8 -13.47 -5.02 2.72
N ILE A 9 -12.98 -5.10 3.96
CA ILE A 9 -12.31 -6.27 4.51
C ILE A 9 -13.07 -6.72 5.76
N ASP A 10 -13.42 -8.00 5.83
CA ASP A 10 -14.08 -8.60 6.99
C ASP A 10 -13.03 -9.05 8.02
N ALA A 11 -12.38 -8.06 8.61
CA ALA A 11 -11.37 -8.24 9.65
C ALA A 11 -11.26 -6.94 10.46
N PRO A 12 -10.82 -7.04 11.74
CA PRO A 12 -10.66 -5.84 12.58
C PRO A 12 -9.60 -4.88 12.05
N PRO A 13 -9.78 -3.56 12.22
CA PRO A 13 -8.82 -2.57 11.73
C PRO A 13 -7.39 -2.79 12.22
N GLN A 14 -7.22 -3.19 13.48
CA GLN A 14 -5.88 -3.45 14.03
C GLN A 14 -5.17 -4.57 13.29
N LEU A 15 -5.86 -5.66 12.97
CA LEU A 15 -5.29 -6.78 12.23
C LEU A 15 -4.92 -6.35 10.80
N VAL A 16 -5.83 -5.62 10.14
CA VAL A 16 -5.58 -5.11 8.79
C VAL A 16 -4.37 -4.18 8.78
N TRP A 17 -4.26 -3.30 9.78
CA TRP A 17 -3.10 -2.42 9.92
C TRP A 17 -1.80 -3.22 10.06
N GLU A 18 -1.78 -4.25 10.90
CA GLU A 18 -0.59 -5.07 11.12
C GLU A 18 -0.13 -5.75 9.83
N VAL A 19 -1.06 -6.27 9.03
CA VAL A 19 -0.73 -6.90 7.74
C VAL A 19 -0.25 -5.84 6.74
N PHE A 20 -0.95 -4.74 6.64
CA PHE A 20 -0.69 -3.70 5.65
C PHE A 20 0.60 -2.94 5.92
N SER A 21 0.87 -2.61 7.18
CA SER A 21 2.07 -1.85 7.57
C SER A 21 3.35 -2.69 7.61
N ASP A 22 3.24 -4.01 7.60
CA ASP A 22 4.38 -4.92 7.50
C ASP A 22 4.78 -5.04 6.01
N VAL A 23 5.28 -3.94 5.46
CA VAL A 23 5.44 -3.76 4.02
C VAL A 23 6.45 -4.72 3.40
N GLU A 24 7.46 -5.16 4.14
CA GLU A 24 8.46 -6.08 3.62
C GLU A 24 7.89 -7.48 3.32
N ARG A 25 6.71 -7.78 3.85
CA ARG A 25 5.99 -9.03 3.59
C ARG A 25 4.93 -8.93 2.48
N TRP A 26 4.78 -7.78 1.86
CA TRP A 26 3.82 -7.59 0.77
C TRP A 26 3.92 -8.64 -0.34
N PRO A 27 5.12 -9.10 -0.75
CA PRO A 27 5.20 -10.15 -1.78
C PRO A 27 4.52 -11.46 -1.40
N GLU A 28 4.29 -11.71 -0.11
CA GLU A 28 3.60 -12.92 0.34
C GLU A 28 2.11 -12.95 0.00
N TRP A 29 1.50 -11.77 -0.17
CA TRP A 29 0.06 -11.71 -0.39
C TRP A 29 -0.36 -10.86 -1.61
N THR A 30 0.57 -10.19 -2.30
CA THR A 30 0.22 -9.49 -3.54
C THR A 30 1.24 -9.74 -4.65
N PRO A 31 0.77 -10.21 -5.84
CA PRO A 31 1.67 -10.37 -6.99
C PRO A 31 2.07 -9.04 -7.63
N SER A 32 1.52 -7.92 -7.19
CA SER A 32 1.91 -6.59 -7.68
C SER A 32 3.30 -6.18 -7.22
N VAL A 33 3.86 -6.86 -6.22
CA VAL A 33 5.19 -6.57 -5.67
C VAL A 33 6.05 -7.82 -5.73
N THR A 34 7.14 -7.74 -6.50
CA THR A 34 8.12 -8.83 -6.61
C THR A 34 9.05 -8.88 -5.41
N SER A 35 9.52 -7.70 -4.96
CA SER A 35 10.34 -7.57 -3.76
C SER A 35 10.14 -6.21 -3.12
N LEU A 36 10.26 -6.16 -1.80
CA LEU A 36 10.18 -4.92 -1.03
C LEU A 36 11.19 -5.01 0.10
N THR A 37 12.19 -4.12 0.09
CA THR A 37 13.31 -4.19 1.02
C THR A 37 13.50 -2.84 1.72
N GLY A 38 13.55 -2.86 3.05
CA GLY A 38 13.90 -1.68 3.84
C GLY A 38 15.37 -1.34 3.68
N LEU A 39 15.66 -0.08 3.36
CA LEU A 39 17.03 0.41 3.17
C LEU A 39 17.61 0.99 4.48
N ASP A 40 16.76 1.34 5.44
CA ASP A 40 17.14 2.02 6.68
C ASP A 40 16.75 1.21 7.92
N GLY A 41 16.75 -0.10 7.81
CA GLY A 41 16.36 -1.01 8.88
C GLY A 41 14.92 -1.50 8.75
N PRO A 42 14.51 -2.50 9.58
CA PRO A 42 13.18 -3.07 9.50
C PRO A 42 12.12 -2.16 10.07
N GLY A 43 10.90 -2.33 9.57
CA GLY A 43 9.71 -1.65 10.08
C GLY A 43 9.44 -0.30 9.43
N LEU A 44 8.17 0.07 9.47
CA LEU A 44 7.67 1.32 8.90
C LEU A 44 7.87 2.46 9.91
N ALA A 45 8.57 3.52 9.48
CA ALA A 45 8.75 4.74 10.30
C ALA A 45 9.00 5.93 9.39
N VAL A 46 8.62 7.13 9.86
CA VAL A 46 8.84 8.37 9.11
C VAL A 46 10.32 8.55 8.79
N GLY A 47 10.61 8.88 7.54
CA GLY A 47 11.96 9.08 7.03
C GLY A 47 12.61 7.82 6.45
N LYS A 48 12.12 6.64 6.75
CA LYS A 48 12.67 5.39 6.23
C LYS A 48 12.35 5.20 4.76
N ARG A 49 13.32 4.61 4.04
CA ARG A 49 13.22 4.34 2.61
C ARG A 49 13.08 2.86 2.35
N PHE A 50 12.32 2.55 1.31
CA PHE A 50 12.06 1.18 0.87
C PHE A 50 12.29 1.06 -0.62
N ALA A 51 13.02 0.03 -1.05
CA ALA A 51 13.19 -0.30 -2.45
C ALA A 51 12.11 -1.28 -2.87
N ILE A 52 11.31 -0.92 -3.84
CA ILE A 52 10.18 -1.72 -4.31
C ILE A 52 10.38 -2.10 -5.77
N LYS A 53 10.32 -3.41 -6.05
CA LYS A 53 10.32 -3.93 -7.42
C LYS A 53 8.93 -4.46 -7.74
N GLN A 54 8.34 -3.91 -8.78
CA GLN A 54 7.05 -4.37 -9.32
C GLN A 54 7.26 -4.95 -10.72
N PRO A 55 6.41 -5.92 -11.17
CA PRO A 55 6.54 -6.49 -12.50
C PRO A 55 6.50 -5.41 -13.58
N ARG A 56 7.36 -5.54 -14.59
CA ARG A 56 7.46 -4.63 -15.73
C ARG A 56 7.89 -3.20 -15.39
N MET A 57 8.37 -2.98 -14.17
CA MET A 57 8.86 -1.68 -13.74
C MET A 57 10.28 -1.79 -13.19
N SER A 58 11.05 -0.72 -13.29
CA SER A 58 12.32 -0.59 -12.62
C SER A 58 12.11 -0.54 -11.10
N LYS A 59 13.13 -0.93 -10.34
CA LYS A 59 13.11 -0.77 -8.89
C LYS A 59 13.00 0.72 -8.54
N LEU A 60 12.06 1.05 -7.67
CA LEU A 60 11.83 2.42 -7.21
C LEU A 60 12.06 2.51 -5.70
N VAL A 61 12.47 3.69 -5.25
CA VAL A 61 12.67 3.97 -3.83
C VAL A 61 11.55 4.88 -3.34
N TRP A 62 10.86 4.44 -2.30
CA TRP A 62 9.80 5.19 -1.65
C TRP A 62 10.23 5.55 -0.23
N GLN A 63 9.99 6.80 0.16
CA GLN A 63 10.32 7.29 1.51
C GLN A 63 9.05 7.62 2.27
N VAL A 64 8.95 7.12 3.49
CA VAL A 64 7.79 7.39 4.36
C VAL A 64 7.85 8.84 4.83
N THR A 65 6.78 9.58 4.58
CA THR A 65 6.67 11.00 4.97
C THR A 65 5.72 11.23 6.13
N GLU A 66 4.71 10.38 6.29
CA GLU A 66 3.72 10.52 7.36
C GLU A 66 3.27 9.15 7.84
N ILE A 67 3.03 9.02 9.15
CA ILE A 67 2.37 7.86 9.75
C ILE A 67 1.43 8.37 10.85
N ASP A 68 0.17 7.92 10.77
CA ASP A 68 -0.80 8.00 11.86
C ASP A 68 -1.06 6.54 12.28
N PRO A 69 -0.41 6.05 13.36
CA PRO A 69 -0.42 4.62 13.68
C PRO A 69 -1.81 4.02 13.78
N GLY A 70 -2.02 2.90 13.11
CA GLY A 70 -3.31 2.20 13.05
C GLY A 70 -4.31 2.79 12.06
N THR A 71 -4.04 3.94 11.47
CA THR A 71 -4.99 4.69 10.63
C THR A 71 -4.48 4.93 9.22
N SER A 72 -3.25 5.44 9.06
CA SER A 72 -2.73 5.77 7.73
C SER A 72 -1.22 5.90 7.68
N TRP A 73 -0.66 5.74 6.48
CA TRP A 73 0.69 6.22 6.19
C TRP A 73 0.78 6.68 4.75
N THR A 74 1.77 7.55 4.49
CA THR A 74 2.09 8.05 3.16
C THR A 74 3.57 7.86 2.89
N TRP A 75 3.89 7.40 1.69
CA TRP A 75 5.25 7.44 1.20
C TRP A 75 5.32 8.09 -0.18
N VAL A 76 6.51 8.60 -0.52
CA VAL A 76 6.71 9.41 -1.71
C VAL A 76 7.91 8.87 -2.49
N GLN A 77 7.74 8.79 -3.81
CA GLN A 77 8.80 8.46 -4.75
C GLN A 77 9.08 9.71 -5.59
N ARG A 78 10.34 10.11 -5.63
CA ARG A 78 10.76 11.32 -6.35
C ARG A 78 11.68 10.94 -7.50
N ALA A 79 11.39 11.51 -8.68
CA ALA A 79 12.23 11.43 -9.86
C ALA A 79 12.30 12.82 -10.50
N PRO A 80 13.33 13.12 -11.33
CA PRO A 80 13.39 14.40 -12.02
C PRO A 80 12.11 14.65 -12.83
N GLY A 81 11.42 15.74 -12.54
CA GLY A 81 10.19 16.13 -13.24
C GLY A 81 8.94 15.33 -12.92
N ALA A 82 9.00 14.38 -12.00
CA ALA A 82 7.85 13.58 -11.61
C ALA A 82 7.94 13.15 -10.13
N THR A 83 6.84 13.29 -9.40
CA THR A 83 6.74 12.87 -8.02
C THR A 83 5.46 12.07 -7.83
N ALA A 84 5.54 10.92 -7.17
CA ALA A 84 4.38 10.11 -6.83
C ALA A 84 4.24 10.05 -5.30
N SER A 85 3.03 10.30 -4.82
CA SER A 85 2.68 10.18 -3.41
C SER A 85 1.63 9.09 -3.27
N ALA A 86 1.85 8.14 -2.39
CA ALA A 86 0.91 7.05 -2.15
C ALA A 86 0.44 7.07 -0.70
N ARG A 87 -0.84 7.30 -0.51
CA ARG A 87 -1.49 7.30 0.81
C ARG A 87 -2.27 6.01 1.01
N HIS A 88 -2.15 5.46 2.21
CA HIS A 88 -2.78 4.21 2.61
C HIS A 88 -3.63 4.47 3.86
N ASP A 89 -4.94 4.29 3.76
CA ASP A 89 -5.87 4.51 4.87
C ASP A 89 -6.50 3.19 5.32
N VAL A 90 -6.55 2.98 6.63
CA VAL A 90 -7.25 1.87 7.28
C VAL A 90 -8.38 2.48 8.11
N ILE A 91 -9.62 2.26 7.71
CA ILE A 91 -10.78 2.96 8.23
C ILE A 91 -11.72 1.96 8.91
N ALA A 92 -11.92 2.11 10.21
CA ALA A 92 -12.88 1.29 10.95
C ALA A 92 -14.29 1.51 10.43
N GLN A 93 -15.04 0.42 10.25
CA GLN A 93 -16.42 0.49 9.77
C GLN A 93 -17.42 0.19 10.88
N PRO A 94 -18.60 0.82 10.86
CA PRO A 94 -19.69 0.41 11.74
C PRO A 94 -20.00 -1.07 11.51
N GLY A 95 -20.11 -1.84 12.60
CA GLY A 95 -20.36 -3.27 12.49
C GLY A 95 -19.12 -4.16 12.55
N GLY A 96 -17.92 -3.58 12.64
CA GLY A 96 -16.69 -4.33 12.97
C GLY A 96 -15.75 -4.67 11.83
N GLY A 97 -16.06 -4.31 10.60
CA GLY A 97 -15.17 -4.49 9.46
C GLY A 97 -14.24 -3.29 9.23
N THR A 98 -13.49 -3.35 8.16
CA THR A 98 -12.50 -2.33 7.79
C THR A 98 -12.67 -1.93 6.33
N LEU A 99 -12.54 -0.64 6.05
CA LEU A 99 -12.38 -0.15 4.68
C LEU A 99 -10.91 0.28 4.50
N VAL A 100 -10.26 -0.25 3.48
CA VAL A 100 -8.90 0.18 3.10
C VAL A 100 -9.02 1.00 1.84
N ARG A 101 -8.38 2.16 1.84
CA ARG A 101 -8.32 3.04 0.67
C ARG A 101 -6.86 3.35 0.35
N GLN A 102 -6.51 3.20 -0.91
CA GLN A 102 -5.20 3.57 -1.43
C GLN A 102 -5.36 4.68 -2.47
N ARG A 103 -4.50 5.68 -2.38
CA ARG A 103 -4.54 6.83 -3.28
C ARG A 103 -3.13 7.17 -3.75
N ILE A 104 -2.92 7.17 -5.06
CA ILE A 104 -1.67 7.59 -5.68
C ILE A 104 -1.90 8.90 -6.40
N ASP A 105 -1.09 9.90 -6.07
CA ASP A 105 -1.11 11.21 -6.71
C ASP A 105 0.23 11.42 -7.44
N GLN A 106 0.17 11.54 -8.76
CA GLN A 106 1.33 11.72 -9.63
C GLN A 106 1.40 13.17 -10.08
N ASN A 107 2.45 13.85 -9.68
CA ASN A 107 2.64 15.30 -9.86
C ASN A 107 3.97 15.63 -10.54
N GLY A 108 4.18 16.91 -10.84
CA GLY A 108 5.37 17.43 -11.51
C GLY A 108 5.15 17.67 -12.99
N VAL A 109 6.18 18.19 -13.67
CA VAL A 109 6.11 18.53 -15.09
C VAL A 109 5.73 17.33 -15.95
N PHE A 110 6.25 16.15 -15.61
CA PHE A 110 5.96 14.91 -16.32
C PHE A 110 4.98 13.99 -15.56
N GLY A 111 4.53 14.38 -14.36
CA GLY A 111 3.69 13.54 -13.50
C GLY A 111 2.35 13.20 -14.15
N ALA A 112 1.70 14.16 -14.78
CA ALA A 112 0.44 13.94 -15.47
C ALA A 112 0.61 13.01 -16.69
N LEU A 113 1.73 13.16 -17.42
CA LEU A 113 2.03 12.30 -18.57
C LEU A 113 2.31 10.87 -18.13
N VAL A 114 3.14 10.70 -17.08
CA VAL A 114 3.44 9.37 -16.50
C VAL A 114 2.13 8.73 -16.00
N GLY A 115 1.29 9.48 -15.31
CA GLY A 115 0.02 8.98 -14.81
C GLY A 115 -0.92 8.55 -15.93
N ARG A 116 -0.92 9.27 -17.06
CA ARG A 116 -1.73 8.91 -18.22
C ARG A 116 -1.23 7.61 -18.87
N ILE A 117 0.09 7.48 -19.04
CA ILE A 117 0.71 6.31 -19.67
C ILE A 117 0.58 5.08 -18.77
N MET A 118 0.82 5.26 -17.46
CA MET A 118 0.87 4.17 -16.48
C MET A 118 -0.46 3.93 -15.75
N GLY A 119 -1.50 4.71 -16.08
CA GLY A 119 -2.75 4.72 -15.30
C GLY A 119 -3.43 3.36 -15.18
N SER A 120 -3.52 2.60 -16.29
CA SER A 120 -4.14 1.27 -16.26
C SER A 120 -3.31 0.28 -15.44
N MET A 121 -1.98 0.36 -15.51
CA MET A 121 -1.08 -0.47 -14.72
C MET A 121 -1.17 -0.12 -13.24
N THR A 122 -1.20 1.16 -12.90
CA THR A 122 -1.36 1.63 -11.53
C THR A 122 -2.67 1.12 -10.92
N LYS A 123 -3.78 1.26 -11.64
CA LYS A 123 -5.08 0.73 -11.19
C LYS A 123 -5.03 -0.77 -10.96
N ARG A 124 -4.40 -1.51 -11.86
CA ARG A 124 -4.27 -2.95 -11.74
C ARG A 124 -3.47 -3.34 -10.49
N TYR A 125 -2.37 -2.66 -10.24
CA TYR A 125 -1.53 -2.95 -9.06
C TYR A 125 -2.27 -2.61 -7.76
N LEU A 126 -2.96 -1.48 -7.70
CA LEU A 126 -3.77 -1.14 -6.52
C LEU A 126 -4.85 -2.19 -6.26
N LYS A 127 -5.49 -2.68 -7.32
CA LYS A 127 -6.51 -3.71 -7.19
C LYS A 127 -5.93 -5.03 -6.70
N LEU A 128 -4.77 -5.44 -7.21
CA LEU A 128 -4.08 -6.65 -6.75
C LEU A 128 -3.68 -6.54 -5.28
N GLU A 129 -3.18 -5.40 -4.87
CA GLU A 129 -2.84 -5.13 -3.48
C GLU A 129 -4.09 -5.19 -2.59
N ALA A 130 -5.18 -4.55 -3.01
CA ALA A 130 -6.43 -4.55 -2.27
C ALA A 130 -6.98 -5.97 -2.09
N GLN A 131 -7.01 -6.75 -3.16
CA GLN A 131 -7.50 -8.12 -3.13
C GLN A 131 -6.62 -9.04 -2.28
N GLY A 132 -5.29 -8.89 -2.39
CA GLY A 132 -4.34 -9.68 -1.61
C GLY A 132 -4.42 -9.35 -0.12
N LEU A 133 -4.50 -8.07 0.22
CA LEU A 133 -4.65 -7.62 1.59
C LEU A 133 -5.95 -8.16 2.21
N LYS A 134 -7.04 -8.08 1.47
CA LYS A 134 -8.34 -8.61 1.90
C LYS A 134 -8.24 -10.11 2.18
N ALA A 135 -7.72 -10.87 1.24
CA ALA A 135 -7.60 -12.33 1.40
C ALA A 135 -6.74 -12.70 2.60
N ARG A 136 -5.58 -12.07 2.75
CA ARG A 136 -4.65 -12.35 3.86
C ARG A 136 -5.27 -11.97 5.20
N SER A 137 -5.84 -10.77 5.31
CA SER A 137 -6.42 -10.28 6.56
C SER A 137 -7.61 -11.13 7.00
N GLU A 138 -8.48 -11.50 6.08
CA GLU A 138 -9.65 -12.33 6.40
C GLU A 138 -9.24 -13.74 6.79
N GLN A 139 -8.21 -14.30 6.14
CA GLN A 139 -7.66 -15.60 6.50
C GLN A 139 -7.12 -15.61 7.94
N LEU A 140 -6.34 -14.59 8.30
CA LEU A 140 -5.78 -14.46 9.65
C LEU A 140 -6.86 -14.22 10.69
N SER A 141 -7.87 -13.43 10.35
CA SER A 141 -9.01 -13.16 11.24
C SER A 141 -9.81 -14.44 11.53
N ARG A 142 -10.03 -15.28 10.54
CA ARG A 142 -10.71 -16.59 10.73
C ARG A 142 -9.87 -17.53 11.59
N ALA A 143 -8.55 -17.55 11.38
CA ALA A 143 -7.65 -18.39 12.20
C ALA A 143 -7.66 -17.97 13.66
N ASP A 144 -7.62 -16.65 13.95
CA ASP A 144 -7.71 -16.12 15.30
C ASP A 144 -9.06 -16.47 15.94
N GLY A 145 -10.16 -16.34 15.19
CA GLY A 145 -11.49 -16.73 15.66
C GLY A 145 -11.63 -18.21 15.99
N ALA A 146 -10.91 -19.07 15.28
CA ALA A 146 -10.93 -20.52 15.51
C ALA A 146 -10.21 -20.94 16.80
N HIS A 147 -9.37 -20.08 17.36
CA HIS A 147 -8.61 -20.33 18.59
C HIS A 147 -9.19 -19.63 19.82
N SER A 148 -10.27 -18.90 19.68
CA SER A 148 -10.92 -18.18 20.79
C SER A 148 -12.09 -18.95 21.42
#